data_8f9c1041ce95f3f3bfb92914a0b24706
#
_entry.id   8f9c1041ce95f3f3bfb92914a0b24706
#
_cell.length_a   1.000
_cell.length_b   1.000
_cell.length_c   1.000
_cell.angle_alpha   90.00
_cell.angle_beta   90.00
_cell.angle_gamma   90.00
#
_symmetry.space_group_name_H-M   'P 1'
#
loop_
_entity.id
_entity.type
_entity.pdbx_description
1 polymer ?
#
loop_
_entity_poly.entity_id
_entity_poly.type
_entity_poly.pdbx_seq_one_letter_code
_entity_poly.pdbx_strand_id
1 'polypeptide(L)'
;MQLGLPFSEPVEPAAHIEPCFVRHRRARRYVLRVDANGRVCVTIPRGGSRREAAAFAERHAEWIAKQRARLTTHAPSFDEGTLRERARRELPARLRELAVQHGLPVSRVSVRNQRARWGSCGRDGHICLNWRLVLMPPPVRDYVLLHELMHLRRMDHSPAFWRLVAAACPDYLAARAWLRRHGGALR
;
A
#
# COMPACT_ATOMS: atom_id res chain seq x y z
N MET A 1 -57.45 -4.89 -12.84
CA MET A 1 -56.33 -4.90 -11.87
C MET A 1 -55.04 -4.80 -12.66
N GLN A 2 -54.47 -3.63 -12.72
CA GLN A 2 -53.27 -3.35 -13.51
C GLN A 2 -52.10 -3.24 -12.51
N LEU A 3 -51.20 -4.22 -12.55
CA LEU A 3 -49.99 -4.23 -11.72
C LEU A 3 -48.97 -3.28 -12.34
N GLY A 4 -48.75 -2.14 -11.70
CA GLY A 4 -47.72 -1.20 -12.05
C GLY A 4 -46.32 -1.78 -11.72
N LEU A 5 -45.46 -1.82 -12.72
CA LEU A 5 -44.06 -2.11 -12.56
C LEU A 5 -43.37 -0.95 -11.81
N PRO A 6 -42.47 -1.21 -10.87
CA PRO A 6 -41.73 -0.14 -10.23
C PRO A 6 -40.76 0.51 -11.23
N PHE A 7 -40.89 1.81 -11.40
CA PHE A 7 -39.98 2.66 -12.12
C PHE A 7 -38.57 2.54 -11.46
N SER A 8 -37.60 2.03 -12.20
CA SER A 8 -36.21 2.12 -11.80
C SER A 8 -35.80 3.59 -11.88
N GLU A 9 -35.47 4.17 -10.75
CA GLU A 9 -34.85 5.49 -10.71
C GLU A 9 -33.57 5.49 -11.54
N PRO A 10 -33.29 6.55 -12.30
CA PRO A 10 -32.04 6.67 -13.04
C PRO A 10 -30.88 6.79 -12.03
N VAL A 11 -29.95 5.83 -12.14
CA VAL A 11 -28.66 5.90 -11.41
C VAL A 11 -28.00 7.21 -11.78
N GLU A 12 -27.89 8.12 -10.82
CA GLU A 12 -27.17 9.38 -10.99
C GLU A 12 -25.75 9.09 -11.53
N PRO A 13 -25.27 9.83 -12.55
CA PRO A 13 -23.91 9.67 -13.05
C PRO A 13 -22.93 10.03 -11.93
N ALA A 14 -22.06 9.07 -11.61
CA ALA A 14 -21.03 9.18 -10.57
C ALA A 14 -20.37 10.59 -10.61
N ALA A 15 -20.41 11.27 -9.47
CA ALA A 15 -19.90 12.61 -9.28
C ALA A 15 -18.58 12.82 -10.04
N HIS A 16 -18.56 13.83 -10.91
CA HIS A 16 -17.37 14.33 -11.60
C HIS A 16 -16.36 14.84 -10.55
N ILE A 17 -15.56 13.93 -10.01
CA ILE A 17 -14.43 14.34 -9.17
C ILE A 17 -13.39 14.92 -10.12
N GLU A 18 -13.24 16.25 -10.10
CA GLU A 18 -12.23 16.97 -10.89
C GLU A 18 -10.83 16.37 -10.65
N PRO A 19 -10.03 16.20 -11.72
CA PRO A 19 -8.67 15.72 -11.58
C PRO A 19 -7.82 16.65 -10.72
N CYS A 20 -7.07 16.09 -9.79
CA CYS A 20 -6.05 16.81 -9.04
C CYS A 20 -4.83 17.08 -9.94
N PHE A 21 -4.36 18.33 -10.01
CA PHE A 21 -3.20 18.72 -10.80
C PHE A 21 -2.03 19.07 -9.89
N VAL A 22 -0.91 18.32 -10.01
CA VAL A 22 0.29 18.53 -9.19
C VAL A 22 1.47 18.88 -10.08
N ARG A 23 2.04 20.07 -9.92
CA ARG A 23 3.24 20.50 -10.63
C ARG A 23 4.48 19.89 -9.95
N HIS A 24 5.35 19.24 -10.74
CA HIS A 24 6.57 18.62 -10.22
C HIS A 24 7.80 19.04 -11.02
N ARG A 25 8.73 19.75 -10.39
CA ARG A 25 9.91 20.40 -11.05
C ARG A 25 10.83 19.41 -11.77
N ARG A 26 10.90 18.15 -11.33
CA ARG A 26 11.74 17.09 -11.91
C ARG A 26 10.99 16.21 -12.91
N ALA A 27 9.68 16.36 -13.05
CA ALA A 27 8.93 15.60 -14.03
C ALA A 27 9.25 16.07 -15.46
N ARG A 28 9.52 15.12 -16.35
CA ARG A 28 9.82 15.38 -17.77
C ARG A 28 8.62 15.14 -18.69
N ARG A 29 7.53 14.55 -18.16
CA ARG A 29 6.31 14.19 -18.90
C ARG A 29 5.10 14.27 -17.98
N TYR A 30 3.90 14.35 -18.58
CA TYR A 30 2.65 14.18 -17.87
C TYR A 30 2.54 12.76 -17.35
N VAL A 31 2.14 12.58 -16.09
CA VAL A 31 1.92 11.28 -15.48
C VAL A 31 0.54 11.26 -14.86
N LEU A 32 -0.30 10.32 -15.30
CA LEU A 32 -1.62 10.08 -14.77
C LEU A 32 -1.56 9.01 -13.69
N ARG A 33 -2.25 9.24 -12.58
CA ARG A 33 -2.38 8.27 -11.48
C ARG A 33 -3.83 8.27 -10.99
N VAL A 34 -4.31 7.09 -10.64
CA VAL A 34 -5.55 6.90 -9.89
C VAL A 34 -5.14 6.36 -8.52
N ASP A 35 -5.54 7.06 -7.45
CA ASP A 35 -5.25 6.59 -6.09
C ASP A 35 -6.26 5.52 -5.62
N ALA A 36 -6.05 4.97 -4.44
CA ALA A 36 -6.89 3.92 -3.86
C ALA A 36 -8.36 4.36 -3.64
N ASN A 37 -8.63 5.66 -3.60
CA ASN A 37 -9.97 6.23 -3.45
C ASN A 37 -10.61 6.59 -4.81
N GLY A 38 -10.01 6.16 -5.94
CA GLY A 38 -10.48 6.47 -7.27
C GLY A 38 -10.22 7.93 -7.72
N ARG A 39 -9.44 8.69 -6.95
CA ARG A 39 -9.07 10.06 -7.27
C ARG A 39 -8.04 10.09 -8.39
N VAL A 40 -8.29 10.90 -9.41
CA VAL A 40 -7.38 11.07 -10.53
C VAL A 40 -6.41 12.20 -10.23
N CYS A 41 -5.11 11.95 -10.33
CA CYS A 41 -4.07 12.97 -10.18
C CYS A 41 -3.18 13.01 -11.44
N VAL A 42 -2.98 14.19 -12.00
CA VAL A 42 -2.08 14.42 -13.14
C VAL A 42 -0.88 15.23 -12.68
N THR A 43 0.31 14.65 -12.85
CA THR A 43 1.57 15.37 -12.63
C THR A 43 1.89 16.22 -13.86
N ILE A 44 2.06 17.53 -13.65
CA ILE A 44 2.45 18.49 -14.69
C ILE A 44 3.98 18.60 -14.70
N PRO A 45 4.65 18.36 -15.84
CA PRO A 45 6.10 18.51 -15.97
C PRO A 45 6.53 19.99 -15.99
N ARG A 46 7.85 20.21 -15.90
CA ARG A 46 8.43 21.54 -16.09
C ARG A 46 8.09 22.06 -17.50
N GLY A 47 7.47 23.23 -17.60
CA GLY A 47 7.02 23.82 -18.87
C GLY A 47 5.64 23.38 -19.33
N GLY A 48 5.01 22.39 -18.67
CA GLY A 48 3.64 21.98 -18.98
C GLY A 48 2.57 22.89 -18.35
N SER A 49 1.35 22.82 -18.88
CA SER A 49 0.21 23.62 -18.45
C SER A 49 -0.90 22.76 -17.81
N ARG A 50 -1.76 23.41 -17.00
CA ARG A 50 -2.95 22.75 -16.43
C ARG A 50 -3.96 22.37 -17.52
N ARG A 51 -4.07 23.17 -18.57
CA ARG A 51 -4.93 22.90 -19.74
C ARG A 51 -4.49 21.63 -20.47
N GLU A 52 -3.20 21.47 -20.73
CA GLU A 52 -2.67 20.24 -21.33
C GLU A 52 -2.81 19.02 -20.42
N ALA A 53 -2.68 19.20 -19.10
CA ALA A 53 -2.92 18.13 -18.13
C ALA A 53 -4.37 17.66 -18.12
N ALA A 54 -5.34 18.58 -18.24
CA ALA A 54 -6.75 18.26 -18.38
C ALA A 54 -7.03 17.47 -19.67
N ALA A 55 -6.57 17.99 -20.80
CA ALA A 55 -6.69 17.28 -22.09
C ALA A 55 -5.98 15.93 -22.09
N PHE A 56 -4.88 15.79 -21.34
CA PHE A 56 -4.20 14.51 -21.15
C PHE A 56 -5.07 13.52 -20.34
N ALA A 57 -5.74 13.97 -19.29
CA ALA A 57 -6.66 13.13 -18.52
C ALA A 57 -7.88 12.68 -19.38
N GLU A 58 -8.45 13.59 -20.16
CA GLU A 58 -9.57 13.31 -21.06
C GLU A 58 -9.23 12.23 -22.09
N ARG A 59 -8.08 12.34 -22.75
CA ARG A 59 -7.60 11.31 -23.70
C ARG A 59 -7.40 9.94 -23.09
N HIS A 60 -7.29 9.87 -21.75
CA HIS A 60 -7.10 8.62 -21.01
C HIS A 60 -8.33 8.23 -20.18
N ALA A 61 -9.52 8.77 -20.52
CA ALA A 61 -10.75 8.53 -19.77
C ALA A 61 -11.09 7.05 -19.63
N GLU A 62 -10.97 6.25 -20.69
CA GLU A 62 -11.18 4.80 -20.64
C GLU A 62 -10.23 4.09 -19.67
N TRP A 63 -8.95 4.47 -19.70
CA TRP A 63 -7.96 3.91 -18.79
C TRP A 63 -8.31 4.26 -17.33
N ILE A 64 -8.73 5.50 -17.07
CA ILE A 64 -9.21 5.96 -15.76
C ILE A 64 -10.42 5.12 -15.32
N ALA A 65 -11.40 4.93 -16.19
CA ALA A 65 -12.58 4.13 -15.90
C ALA A 65 -12.21 2.68 -15.56
N LYS A 66 -11.32 2.05 -16.34
CA LYS A 66 -10.80 0.70 -16.06
C LYS A 66 -10.07 0.62 -14.72
N GLN A 67 -9.27 1.64 -14.36
CA GLN A 67 -8.60 1.67 -13.06
C GLN A 67 -9.60 1.84 -11.90
N ARG A 68 -10.60 2.71 -12.05
CA ARG A 68 -11.67 2.91 -11.06
C ARG A 68 -12.51 1.64 -10.87
N ALA A 69 -12.90 0.98 -11.96
CA ALA A 69 -13.64 -0.28 -11.90
C ALA A 69 -12.87 -1.39 -11.17
N ARG A 70 -11.54 -1.44 -11.33
CA ARG A 70 -10.68 -2.36 -10.58
C ARG A 70 -10.65 -2.05 -9.08
N LEU A 71 -10.78 -0.79 -8.69
CA LEU A 71 -10.83 -0.38 -7.28
C LEU A 71 -12.17 -0.74 -6.64
N THR A 72 -13.29 -0.56 -7.34
CA THR A 72 -14.63 -0.91 -6.84
C THR A 72 -14.86 -2.41 -6.68
N THR A 73 -14.20 -3.24 -7.49
CA THR A 73 -14.27 -4.71 -7.37
C THR A 73 -13.40 -5.29 -6.25
N HIS A 74 -12.51 -4.50 -5.62
CA HIS A 74 -11.54 -4.99 -4.63
C HIS A 74 -11.56 -4.26 -3.28
N ALA A 75 -12.53 -3.41 -3.02
CA ALA A 75 -12.64 -2.75 -1.73
C ALA A 75 -13.74 -3.40 -0.86
N PRO A 76 -13.43 -4.32 0.08
CA PRO A 76 -14.19 -4.35 1.29
C PRO A 76 -14.01 -2.96 1.93
N SER A 77 -15.11 -2.27 2.24
CA SER A 77 -15.12 -0.99 2.96
C SER A 77 -14.64 -1.21 4.41
N PHE A 78 -13.35 -1.49 4.58
CA PHE A 78 -12.76 -1.49 5.91
C PHE A 78 -12.57 -0.04 6.33
N ASP A 79 -13.15 0.32 7.45
CA ASP A 79 -12.82 1.59 8.10
C ASP A 79 -11.31 1.64 8.33
N GLU A 80 -10.63 2.52 7.59
CA GLU A 80 -9.18 2.68 7.66
C GLU A 80 -8.73 3.08 9.07
N GLY A 81 -9.58 3.77 9.83
CA GLY A 81 -9.36 4.13 11.23
C GLY A 81 -9.22 2.89 12.10
N THR A 82 -10.20 2.02 12.05
CA THR A 82 -10.23 0.74 12.78
C THR A 82 -9.05 -0.16 12.41
N LEU A 83 -8.69 -0.24 11.12
CA LEU A 83 -7.52 -1.02 10.69
C LEU A 83 -6.20 -0.45 11.20
N ARG A 84 -6.06 0.86 11.27
CA ARG A 84 -4.88 1.51 11.83
C ARG A 84 -4.76 1.30 13.33
N GLU A 85 -5.87 1.33 14.07
CA GLU A 85 -5.90 1.02 15.49
C GLU A 85 -5.54 -0.44 15.75
N ARG A 86 -6.13 -1.35 15.00
CA ARG A 86 -5.76 -2.76 15.02
C ARG A 86 -4.27 -2.95 14.76
N ALA A 87 -3.71 -2.29 13.76
CA ALA A 87 -2.30 -2.37 13.43
C ALA A 87 -1.40 -1.85 14.56
N ARG A 88 -1.77 -0.75 15.22
CA ARG A 88 -1.01 -0.20 16.36
C ARG A 88 -0.99 -1.14 17.56
N ARG A 89 -2.03 -1.93 17.75
CA ARG A 89 -2.12 -2.93 18.83
C ARG A 89 -1.37 -4.21 18.46
N GLU A 90 -1.67 -4.79 17.29
CA GLU A 90 -1.22 -6.14 16.94
C GLU A 90 0.22 -6.20 16.44
N LEU A 91 0.64 -5.28 15.55
CA LEU A 91 1.94 -5.37 14.91
C LEU A 91 3.12 -5.22 15.89
N PRO A 92 3.12 -4.24 16.84
CA PRO A 92 4.20 -4.14 17.81
C PRO A 92 4.25 -5.32 18.76
N ALA A 93 3.11 -5.87 19.18
CA ALA A 93 3.04 -7.05 20.03
C ALA A 93 3.67 -8.25 19.32
N ARG A 94 3.21 -8.55 18.08
CA ARG A 94 3.74 -9.67 17.30
C ARG A 94 5.23 -9.52 16.98
N LEU A 95 5.68 -8.32 16.65
CA LEU A 95 7.11 -8.09 16.39
C LEU A 95 7.97 -8.37 17.63
N ARG A 96 7.52 -7.97 18.82
CA ARG A 96 8.26 -8.24 20.07
C ARG A 96 8.29 -9.72 20.41
N GLU A 97 7.19 -10.46 20.20
CA GLU A 97 7.18 -11.92 20.37
C GLU A 97 8.26 -12.57 19.48
N LEU A 98 8.30 -12.22 18.19
CA LEU A 98 9.29 -12.72 17.26
C LEU A 98 10.71 -12.27 17.66
N ALA A 99 10.87 -11.06 18.14
CA ALA A 99 12.16 -10.56 18.61
C ALA A 99 12.70 -11.38 19.81
N VAL A 100 11.84 -11.70 20.76
CA VAL A 100 12.19 -12.57 21.90
C VAL A 100 12.57 -13.97 21.42
N GLN A 101 11.78 -14.59 20.53
CA GLN A 101 12.07 -15.92 19.98
C GLN A 101 13.44 -16.00 19.30
N HIS A 102 13.89 -14.90 18.68
CA HIS A 102 15.16 -14.84 17.97
C HIS A 102 16.30 -14.15 18.75
N GLY A 103 16.08 -13.77 20.02
CA GLY A 103 17.07 -13.11 20.86
C GLY A 103 17.54 -11.76 20.30
N LEU A 104 16.61 -10.93 19.77
CA LEU A 104 16.91 -9.67 19.10
C LEU A 104 16.46 -8.47 19.96
N PRO A 105 17.35 -7.51 20.27
CA PRO A 105 16.99 -6.31 21.02
C PRO A 105 16.30 -5.30 20.10
N VAL A 106 15.03 -5.02 20.37
CA VAL A 106 14.27 -3.96 19.68
C VAL A 106 14.14 -2.76 20.61
N SER A 107 14.63 -1.60 20.18
CA SER A 107 14.58 -0.38 21.00
C SER A 107 13.18 0.24 20.96
N ARG A 108 12.61 0.37 19.78
CA ARG A 108 11.31 0.99 19.57
C ARG A 108 10.59 0.41 18.35
N VAL A 109 9.25 0.33 18.44
CA VAL A 109 8.40 -0.02 17.30
C VAL A 109 7.41 1.10 17.04
N SER A 110 7.25 1.49 15.79
CA SER A 110 6.22 2.44 15.38
C SER A 110 5.44 1.93 14.18
N VAL A 111 4.14 2.28 14.12
CA VAL A 111 3.28 1.96 12.99
C VAL A 111 2.98 3.23 12.22
N ARG A 112 3.26 3.22 10.90
CA ARG A 112 3.17 4.39 10.03
C ARG A 112 2.41 4.08 8.74
N ASN A 113 2.01 5.13 8.03
CA ASN A 113 1.47 5.05 6.68
C ASN A 113 2.59 5.24 5.64
N GLN A 114 3.39 4.20 5.41
CA GLN A 114 4.49 4.26 4.44
C GLN A 114 3.97 3.95 3.03
N ARG A 115 4.28 4.80 2.05
CA ARG A 115 3.82 4.61 0.66
C ARG A 115 4.68 3.65 -0.15
N ALA A 116 5.98 3.57 0.13
CA ALA A 116 6.95 2.86 -0.71
C ALA A 116 7.48 1.55 -0.13
N ARG A 117 7.27 1.30 1.18
CA ARG A 117 7.85 0.12 1.86
C ARG A 117 6.89 -0.46 2.90
N TRP A 118 7.11 -1.71 3.27
CA TRP A 118 6.31 -2.43 4.26
C TRP A 118 6.84 -2.26 5.67
N GLY A 119 8.16 -2.08 5.80
CA GLY A 119 8.84 -1.81 7.03
C GLY A 119 10.17 -1.10 6.81
N SER A 120 10.85 -0.78 7.88
CA SER A 120 12.24 -0.32 7.91
C SER A 120 12.82 -0.50 9.30
N CYS A 121 14.10 -0.83 9.39
CA CYS A 121 14.87 -0.91 10.62
C CYS A 121 15.97 0.15 10.63
N GLY A 122 16.05 0.95 11.69
CA GLY A 122 17.14 1.88 11.95
C GLY A 122 18.30 1.19 12.66
N ARG A 123 19.50 1.77 12.54
CA ARG A 123 20.70 1.29 13.26
C ARG A 123 20.57 1.38 14.78
N ASP A 124 19.69 2.25 15.26
CA ASP A 124 19.31 2.43 16.65
C ASP A 124 18.35 1.35 17.19
N GLY A 125 18.01 0.35 16.36
CA GLY A 125 17.05 -0.69 16.71
C GLY A 125 15.58 -0.25 16.65
N HIS A 126 15.28 0.93 16.10
CA HIS A 126 13.92 1.39 15.86
C HIS A 126 13.35 0.73 14.58
N ILE A 127 12.27 -0.02 14.73
CA ILE A 127 11.55 -0.64 13.62
C ILE A 127 10.26 0.12 13.35
N CYS A 128 10.08 0.51 12.08
CA CYS A 128 8.88 1.19 11.61
C CYS A 128 8.11 0.26 10.68
N LEU A 129 6.83 0.01 10.97
CA LEU A 129 5.97 -0.91 10.24
C LEU A 129 4.85 -0.18 9.52
N ASN A 130 4.48 -0.66 8.34
CA ASN A 130 3.31 -0.18 7.63
C ASN A 130 2.04 -0.78 8.25
N TRP A 131 1.05 0.05 8.59
CA TRP A 131 -0.21 -0.42 9.17
C TRP A 131 -0.94 -1.46 8.29
N ARG A 132 -0.76 -1.40 6.97
CA ARG A 132 -1.40 -2.32 6.03
C ARG A 132 -0.94 -3.78 6.14
N LEU A 133 0.09 -4.05 6.93
CA LEU A 133 0.52 -5.42 7.25
C LEU A 133 -0.59 -6.25 7.92
N VAL A 134 -1.57 -5.61 8.60
CA VAL A 134 -2.72 -6.33 9.17
C VAL A 134 -3.70 -6.87 8.12
N LEU A 135 -3.60 -6.41 6.88
CA LEU A 135 -4.40 -6.89 5.75
C LEU A 135 -3.79 -8.13 5.08
N MET A 136 -2.56 -8.48 5.44
CA MET A 136 -1.84 -9.61 4.84
C MET A 136 -2.15 -10.93 5.56
N PRO A 137 -2.03 -12.04 4.85
CA PRO A 137 -2.01 -13.37 5.49
C PRO A 137 -0.93 -13.41 6.59
N PRO A 138 -1.19 -14.03 7.75
CA PRO A 138 -0.25 -14.07 8.86
C PRO A 138 1.18 -14.50 8.48
N PRO A 139 1.41 -15.54 7.66
CA PRO A 139 2.78 -15.91 7.27
C PRO A 139 3.52 -14.82 6.48
N VAL A 140 2.79 -14.07 5.62
CA VAL A 140 3.38 -12.98 4.84
C VAL A 140 3.70 -11.78 5.72
N ARG A 141 2.80 -11.45 6.65
CA ARG A 141 3.02 -10.41 7.65
C ARG A 141 4.24 -10.75 8.51
N ASP A 142 4.29 -11.96 9.07
CA ASP A 142 5.37 -12.40 9.95
C ASP A 142 6.71 -12.44 9.22
N TYR A 143 6.73 -12.83 7.94
CA TYR A 143 7.93 -12.70 7.09
C TYR A 143 8.44 -11.24 7.05
N VAL A 144 7.57 -10.24 6.86
CA VAL A 144 8.00 -8.83 6.85
C VAL A 144 8.56 -8.42 8.21
N LEU A 145 7.89 -8.82 9.30
CA LEU A 145 8.39 -8.53 10.66
C LEU A 145 9.77 -9.15 10.89
N LEU A 146 9.98 -10.42 10.51
CA LEU A 146 11.26 -11.11 10.61
C LEU A 146 12.32 -10.47 9.72
N HIS A 147 11.98 -10.03 8.51
CA HIS A 147 12.88 -9.31 7.62
C HIS A 147 13.43 -8.04 8.29
N GLU A 148 12.56 -7.23 8.89
CA GLU A 148 12.98 -6.03 9.61
C GLU A 148 13.79 -6.37 10.88
N LEU A 149 13.45 -7.43 11.59
CA LEU A 149 14.20 -7.92 12.74
C LEU A 149 15.61 -8.40 12.35
N MET A 150 15.78 -9.07 11.22
CA MET A 150 17.12 -9.52 10.76
C MET A 150 18.04 -8.34 10.42
N HIS A 151 17.51 -7.15 10.14
CA HIS A 151 18.32 -5.96 9.99
C HIS A 151 19.01 -5.53 11.29
N LEU A 152 18.56 -5.94 12.47
CA LEU A 152 19.28 -5.73 13.72
C LEU A 152 20.62 -6.48 13.77
N ARG A 153 20.76 -7.58 13.01
CA ARG A 153 22.01 -8.31 12.86
C ARG A 153 22.82 -7.88 11.64
N ARG A 154 22.12 -7.47 10.55
CA ARG A 154 22.77 -7.09 9.30
C ARG A 154 21.94 -6.09 8.51
N MET A 155 22.47 -4.89 8.31
CA MET A 155 21.76 -3.77 7.69
C MET A 155 21.69 -3.86 6.15
N ASP A 156 22.56 -4.63 5.52
CA ASP A 156 22.56 -4.84 4.07
C ASP A 156 21.70 -6.06 3.69
N HIS A 157 21.37 -6.19 2.39
CA HIS A 157 20.68 -7.34 1.83
C HIS A 157 21.64 -8.33 1.14
N SER A 158 22.84 -8.52 1.72
CA SER A 158 23.82 -9.47 1.21
C SER A 158 23.35 -10.93 1.32
N PRO A 159 24.06 -11.89 0.73
CA PRO A 159 23.75 -13.33 0.91
C PRO A 159 23.73 -13.75 2.38
N ALA A 160 24.55 -13.11 3.23
CA ALA A 160 24.56 -13.38 4.68
C ALA A 160 23.25 -12.94 5.34
N PHE A 161 22.68 -11.78 4.96
CA PHE A 161 21.35 -11.34 5.41
C PHE A 161 20.27 -12.35 5.02
N TRP A 162 20.25 -12.77 3.76
CA TRP A 162 19.24 -13.72 3.29
C TRP A 162 19.34 -15.10 3.95
N ARG A 163 20.54 -15.53 4.38
CA ARG A 163 20.69 -16.74 5.22
C ARG A 163 20.03 -16.56 6.60
N LEU A 164 20.16 -15.39 7.23
CA LEU A 164 19.47 -15.09 8.49
C LEU A 164 17.94 -15.13 8.32
N VAL A 165 17.44 -14.51 7.24
CA VAL A 165 16.00 -14.53 6.93
C VAL A 165 15.51 -15.95 6.67
N ALA A 166 16.24 -16.76 5.89
CA ALA A 166 15.88 -18.14 5.59
C ALA A 166 15.84 -19.04 6.85
N ALA A 167 16.79 -18.80 7.78
CA ALA A 167 16.81 -19.53 9.05
C ALA A 167 15.64 -19.14 9.97
N ALA A 168 15.22 -17.89 9.96
CA ALA A 168 14.11 -17.40 10.79
C ALA A 168 12.72 -17.66 10.16
N CYS A 169 12.66 -17.73 8.84
CA CYS A 169 11.43 -17.93 8.05
C CYS A 169 11.74 -18.83 6.84
N PRO A 170 11.67 -20.17 6.99
CA PRO A 170 11.99 -21.10 5.90
C PRO A 170 11.19 -20.83 4.61
N ASP A 171 9.91 -20.45 4.75
CA ASP A 171 8.99 -20.19 3.64
C ASP A 171 9.07 -18.74 3.09
N TYR A 172 10.14 -18.00 3.39
CA TYR A 172 10.27 -16.59 3.02
C TYR A 172 10.13 -16.33 1.51
N LEU A 173 10.52 -17.29 0.67
CA LEU A 173 10.39 -17.18 -0.79
C LEU A 173 8.93 -17.13 -1.24
N ALA A 174 8.07 -17.95 -0.61
CA ALA A 174 6.63 -17.95 -0.88
C ALA A 174 5.99 -16.61 -0.43
N ALA A 175 6.36 -16.12 0.75
CA ALA A 175 5.91 -14.82 1.25
C ALA A 175 6.35 -13.65 0.34
N ARG A 176 7.60 -13.66 -0.13
CA ARG A 176 8.10 -12.69 -1.12
C ARG A 176 7.34 -12.76 -2.45
N ALA A 177 7.05 -13.96 -2.93
CA ALA A 177 6.27 -14.15 -4.16
C ALA A 177 4.85 -13.60 -4.00
N TRP A 178 4.23 -13.81 -2.85
CA TRP A 178 2.92 -13.24 -2.54
C TRP A 178 2.95 -11.72 -2.53
N LEU A 179 3.94 -11.10 -1.86
CA LEU A 179 4.10 -9.63 -1.82
C LEU A 179 4.30 -9.02 -3.21
N ARG A 180 5.03 -9.67 -4.10
CA ARG A 180 5.21 -9.20 -5.48
C ARG A 180 3.90 -9.22 -6.27
N ARG A 181 3.04 -10.24 -6.06
CA ARG A 181 1.76 -10.38 -6.77
C ARG A 181 0.67 -9.47 -6.21
N HIS A 182 0.58 -9.34 -4.89
CA HIS A 182 -0.57 -8.72 -4.21
C HIS A 182 -0.25 -7.40 -3.51
N GLY A 183 1.02 -7.15 -3.17
CA GLY A 183 1.40 -5.98 -2.39
C GLY A 183 1.10 -4.64 -3.08
N GLY A 184 1.07 -4.60 -4.40
CA GLY A 184 0.69 -3.39 -5.14
C GLY A 184 -0.77 -2.96 -4.92
N ALA A 185 -1.68 -3.93 -4.76
CA ALA A 185 -3.11 -3.67 -4.54
C ALA A 185 -3.42 -3.20 -3.10
N LEU A 186 -2.52 -3.44 -2.14
CA LEU A 186 -2.68 -3.02 -0.75
C LEU A 186 -2.09 -1.63 -0.46
N ARG A 187 -1.43 -0.98 -1.42
CA ARG A 187 -0.81 0.35 -1.29
C ARG A 187 -1.69 1.40 -1.93
#